data_9aed1ad7589ad8234c314002a48c1d29
#
_entry.id   9aed1ad7589ad8234c314002a48c1d29
#
_cell.length_a   1.000
_cell.length_b   1.000
_cell.length_c   1.000
_cell.angle_alpha   90.00
_cell.angle_beta   90.00
_cell.angle_gamma   90.00
#
_symmetry.space_group_name_H-M   'P 1'
#
loop_
_entity.id
_entity.type
_entity.pdbx_description
1 polymer ?
#
loop_
_entity_poly.entity_id
_entity_poly.type
_entity_poly.pdbx_seq_one_letter_code
_entity_poly.pdbx_strand_id
1 'polypeptide(L)'
;MNIRCLAIDDEPLALQQLVAYINKVPFLQLAAQCQSALEARAFLEHDTADAIFCDINMPDLNGMDFVKSLAVPPLIVFTTAYSEYAVEGFRVNAVDYLLKPFGLQDFQREANRLCERMKGTSPATQPATQDSDGILFLKTDYRIV
;
A
#
# COMPACT_ATOMS: atom_id res chain seq x y z
N MET A 1 -7.31 15.93 -3.07
CA MET A 1 -7.29 14.52 -3.48
C MET A 1 -7.53 13.64 -2.27
N ASN A 2 -8.48 12.72 -2.36
CA ASN A 2 -8.72 11.75 -1.31
C ASN A 2 -8.45 10.36 -1.85
N ILE A 3 -7.61 9.62 -1.13
CA ILE A 3 -7.28 8.24 -1.48
C ILE A 3 -8.08 7.33 -0.58
N ARG A 4 -9.00 6.56 -1.17
CA ARG A 4 -9.82 5.63 -0.40
C ARG A 4 -9.00 4.38 -0.09
N CYS A 5 -8.84 4.08 1.18
CA CYS A 5 -7.96 3.01 1.65
C CYS A 5 -8.75 1.88 2.29
N LEU A 6 -8.33 0.67 1.99
CA LEU A 6 -8.80 -0.53 2.66
C LEU A 6 -7.69 -0.99 3.60
N ALA A 7 -8.02 -1.24 4.86
CA ALA A 7 -7.04 -1.72 5.85
C ALA A 7 -7.36 -3.17 6.19
N ILE A 8 -6.36 -4.04 6.06
CA ILE A 8 -6.53 -5.49 6.26
C ILE A 8 -5.45 -6.01 7.19
N ASP A 9 -5.85 -6.53 8.35
CA ASP A 9 -4.95 -7.18 9.29
C ASP A 9 -5.78 -8.08 10.21
N ASP A 10 -5.33 -9.31 10.44
CA ASP A 10 -6.08 -10.25 11.27
C ASP A 10 -5.93 -9.97 12.77
N GLU A 11 -4.90 -9.21 13.18
CA GLU A 11 -4.72 -8.84 14.57
C GLU A 11 -5.49 -7.56 14.87
N PRO A 12 -6.44 -7.60 15.84
CA PRO A 12 -7.26 -6.41 16.11
C PRO A 12 -6.46 -5.17 16.50
N LEU A 13 -5.41 -5.34 17.32
CA LEU A 13 -4.61 -4.19 17.76
C LEU A 13 -3.80 -3.59 16.61
N ALA A 14 -3.26 -4.42 15.76
CA ALA A 14 -2.53 -3.96 14.57
C ALA A 14 -3.47 -3.23 13.62
N LEU A 15 -4.67 -3.76 13.44
CA LEU A 15 -5.67 -3.12 12.59
C LEU A 15 -6.09 -1.77 13.15
N GLN A 16 -6.29 -1.67 14.47
CA GLN A 16 -6.64 -0.40 15.11
C GLN A 16 -5.54 0.65 14.90
N GLN A 17 -4.28 0.23 15.03
CA GLN A 17 -3.16 1.15 14.82
C GLN A 17 -3.12 1.64 13.38
N LEU A 18 -3.31 0.73 12.44
CA LEU A 18 -3.32 1.07 11.03
C LEU A 18 -4.44 2.06 10.71
N VAL A 19 -5.63 1.82 11.24
CA VAL A 19 -6.77 2.72 11.07
C VAL A 19 -6.48 4.08 11.68
N ALA A 20 -5.88 4.10 12.88
CA ALA A 20 -5.53 5.36 13.54
C ALA A 20 -4.54 6.17 12.69
N TYR A 21 -3.57 5.52 12.09
CA TYR A 21 -2.61 6.20 11.22
C TYR A 21 -3.28 6.72 9.94
N ILE A 22 -4.15 5.93 9.34
CA ILE A 22 -4.91 6.39 8.17
C ILE A 22 -5.68 7.67 8.49
N ASN A 23 -6.31 7.70 9.66
CA ASN A 23 -7.11 8.86 10.07
C ASN A 23 -6.25 10.10 10.37
N LYS A 24 -4.95 9.94 10.57
CA LYS A 24 -4.05 11.08 10.82
C LYS A 24 -3.50 11.72 9.55
N VAL A 25 -3.68 11.08 8.41
CA VAL A 25 -3.18 11.61 7.13
C VAL A 25 -4.36 12.24 6.39
N PRO A 26 -4.34 13.56 6.18
CA PRO A 26 -5.53 14.28 5.67
C PRO A 26 -6.04 13.79 4.31
N PHE A 27 -5.14 13.34 3.43
CA PHE A 27 -5.57 12.93 2.08
C PHE A 27 -5.91 11.44 2.00
N LEU A 28 -5.86 10.71 3.11
CA LEU A 28 -6.31 9.31 3.15
C LEU A 28 -7.69 9.25 3.77
N GLN A 29 -8.54 8.42 3.19
CA GLN A 29 -9.89 8.20 3.70
C GLN A 29 -10.07 6.70 3.87
N LEU A 30 -10.46 6.26 5.08
CA LEU A 30 -10.71 4.85 5.33
C LEU A 30 -12.02 4.45 4.69
N ALA A 31 -11.96 3.53 3.74
CA ALA A 31 -13.17 2.98 3.11
C ALA A 31 -13.74 1.83 3.92
N ALA A 32 -12.86 0.96 4.45
CA ALA A 32 -13.28 -0.15 5.29
C ALA A 32 -12.07 -0.72 6.01
N GLN A 33 -12.33 -1.46 7.09
CA GLN A 33 -11.30 -2.21 7.80
C GLN A 33 -11.74 -3.67 7.85
N CYS A 34 -10.81 -4.56 7.58
CA CYS A 34 -11.11 -5.99 7.44
C CYS A 34 -10.12 -6.81 8.26
N GLN A 35 -10.59 -7.88 8.88
CA GLN A 35 -9.74 -8.76 9.67
C GLN A 35 -9.34 -10.03 8.92
N SER A 36 -9.74 -10.15 7.67
CA SER A 36 -9.41 -11.31 6.87
C SER A 36 -9.45 -10.96 5.39
N ALA A 37 -8.82 -11.82 4.58
CA ALA A 37 -8.88 -11.68 3.13
C ALA A 37 -10.31 -11.86 2.62
N LEU A 38 -11.08 -12.73 3.25
CA LEU A 38 -12.48 -12.95 2.84
C LEU A 38 -13.31 -11.70 3.03
N GLU A 39 -13.15 -10.99 4.17
CA GLU A 39 -13.86 -9.74 4.39
C GLU A 39 -13.49 -8.69 3.35
N ALA A 40 -12.19 -8.61 3.01
CA ALA A 40 -11.72 -7.65 2.03
C ALA A 40 -12.31 -7.96 0.65
N ARG A 41 -12.35 -9.24 0.29
CA ARG A 41 -12.91 -9.65 -0.99
C ARG A 41 -14.40 -9.30 -1.08
N ALA A 42 -15.14 -9.55 0.00
CA ALA A 42 -16.56 -9.20 0.06
C ALA A 42 -16.77 -7.71 -0.13
N PHE A 43 -15.93 -6.89 0.50
CA PHE A 43 -16.00 -5.45 0.32
C PHE A 43 -15.77 -5.07 -1.15
N LEU A 44 -14.75 -5.64 -1.77
CA LEU A 44 -14.36 -5.28 -3.13
C LEU A 44 -15.35 -5.78 -4.19
N GLU A 45 -16.25 -6.69 -3.82
CA GLU A 45 -17.33 -7.12 -4.72
C GLU A 45 -18.39 -6.04 -4.88
N HIS A 46 -18.50 -5.13 -3.92
CA HIS A 46 -19.58 -4.15 -3.90
C HIS A 46 -19.10 -2.70 -3.88
N ASP A 47 -17.80 -2.48 -3.69
CA ASP A 47 -17.24 -1.14 -3.58
C ASP A 47 -15.80 -1.15 -4.09
N THR A 48 -15.18 0.01 -4.10
CA THR A 48 -13.82 0.16 -4.62
C THR A 48 -12.91 0.80 -3.59
N ALA A 49 -11.61 0.60 -3.78
CA ALA A 49 -10.58 1.26 -3.00
C ALA A 49 -9.46 1.68 -3.96
N ASP A 50 -8.84 2.81 -3.66
CA ASP A 50 -7.69 3.29 -4.44
C ASP A 50 -6.41 2.61 -3.99
N ALA A 51 -6.33 2.28 -2.71
CA ALA A 51 -5.15 1.68 -2.11
C ALA A 51 -5.54 0.68 -1.04
N ILE A 52 -4.68 -0.32 -0.83
CA ILE A 52 -4.87 -1.32 0.21
C ILE A 52 -3.60 -1.40 1.05
N PHE A 53 -3.77 -1.31 2.38
CA PHE A 53 -2.72 -1.67 3.35
C PHE A 53 -3.05 -3.08 3.81
N CYS A 54 -2.22 -4.04 3.46
CA CYS A 54 -2.55 -5.45 3.63
C CYS A 54 -1.46 -6.21 4.39
N ASP A 55 -1.84 -6.85 5.49
CA ASP A 55 -0.95 -7.76 6.20
C ASP A 55 -0.68 -8.98 5.31
N ILE A 56 0.57 -9.41 5.26
CA ILE A 56 0.93 -10.57 4.45
C ILE A 56 0.50 -11.87 5.14
N ASN A 57 0.74 -11.99 6.44
CA ASN A 57 0.51 -13.25 7.16
C ASN A 57 -0.86 -13.26 7.82
N MET A 58 -1.85 -13.78 7.10
CA MET A 58 -3.20 -13.95 7.61
C MET A 58 -3.59 -15.42 7.55
N PRO A 59 -4.38 -15.92 8.54
CA PRO A 59 -4.66 -17.35 8.61
C PRO A 59 -5.53 -17.89 7.47
N ASP A 60 -6.41 -17.06 6.91
CA ASP A 60 -7.31 -17.55 5.86
C ASP A 60 -6.68 -17.52 4.47
N LEU A 61 -5.82 -16.54 4.21
CA LEU A 61 -5.16 -16.42 2.90
C LEU A 61 -4.00 -15.45 3.03
N ASN A 62 -2.84 -15.84 2.53
CA ASN A 62 -1.67 -14.96 2.51
C ASN A 62 -2.01 -13.69 1.74
N GLY A 63 -1.58 -12.53 2.26
CA GLY A 63 -1.90 -11.24 1.66
C GLY A 63 -1.42 -11.10 0.23
N MET A 64 -0.25 -11.66 -0.09
CA MET A 64 0.26 -11.62 -1.47
C MET A 64 -0.61 -12.44 -2.41
N ASP A 65 -1.06 -13.61 -1.97
CA ASP A 65 -1.96 -14.45 -2.77
C ASP A 65 -3.29 -13.78 -2.95
N PHE A 66 -3.79 -13.10 -1.89
CA PHE A 66 -5.02 -12.35 -1.99
C PHE A 66 -4.94 -11.29 -3.09
N VAL A 67 -3.85 -10.50 -3.09
CA VAL A 67 -3.68 -9.43 -4.08
C VAL A 67 -3.56 -10.00 -5.48
N LYS A 68 -2.85 -11.12 -5.64
CA LYS A 68 -2.72 -11.77 -6.94
C LYS A 68 -4.05 -12.26 -7.48
N SER A 69 -5.02 -12.52 -6.60
CA SER A 69 -6.33 -12.99 -7.02
C SER A 69 -7.24 -11.88 -7.54
N LEU A 70 -6.85 -10.62 -7.36
CA LEU A 70 -7.65 -9.49 -7.79
C LEU A 70 -7.43 -9.22 -9.28
N ALA A 71 -8.52 -9.06 -10.03
CA ALA A 71 -8.43 -8.84 -11.47
C ALA A 71 -7.78 -7.51 -11.78
N VAL A 72 -8.17 -6.46 -11.06
CA VAL A 72 -7.59 -5.12 -11.21
C VAL A 72 -7.19 -4.64 -9.82
N PRO A 73 -5.96 -4.92 -9.39
CA PRO A 73 -5.57 -4.57 -8.03
C PRO A 73 -5.39 -3.06 -7.86
N PRO A 74 -5.83 -2.52 -6.70
CA PRO A 74 -5.49 -1.15 -6.33
C PRO A 74 -3.99 -1.03 -6.04
N LEU A 75 -3.55 0.18 -5.65
CA LEU A 75 -2.19 0.35 -5.15
C LEU A 75 -2.06 -0.41 -3.83
N ILE A 76 -0.95 -1.12 -3.66
CA ILE A 76 -0.79 -2.00 -2.51
C ILE A 76 0.43 -1.61 -1.68
N VAL A 77 0.24 -1.49 -0.36
CA VAL A 77 1.32 -1.41 0.62
C VAL A 77 1.13 -2.61 1.54
N PHE A 78 2.09 -3.52 1.55
CA PHE A 78 2.04 -4.67 2.43
C PHE A 78 2.62 -4.32 3.79
N THR A 79 2.08 -4.90 4.86
CA THR A 79 2.68 -4.84 6.19
C THR A 79 3.11 -6.25 6.59
N THR A 80 4.25 -6.36 7.26
CA THR A 80 4.79 -7.66 7.62
C THR A 80 5.81 -7.52 8.74
N ALA A 81 5.93 -8.57 9.57
CA ALA A 81 6.99 -8.67 10.57
C ALA A 81 8.28 -9.28 9.98
N TYR A 82 8.26 -9.72 8.74
CA TYR A 82 9.36 -10.48 8.14
C TYR A 82 9.99 -9.74 6.97
N SER A 83 11.28 -9.39 7.13
CA SER A 83 12.00 -8.61 6.12
C SER A 83 12.19 -9.35 4.80
N GLU A 84 12.16 -10.69 4.82
CA GLU A 84 12.34 -11.46 3.59
C GLU A 84 11.26 -11.21 2.56
N TYR A 85 10.06 -10.81 2.98
CA TYR A 85 9.00 -10.50 2.02
C TYR A 85 9.32 -9.24 1.21
N ALA A 86 10.05 -8.31 1.79
CA ALA A 86 10.46 -7.13 1.06
C ALA A 86 11.43 -7.48 -0.08
N VAL A 87 12.26 -8.50 0.15
CA VAL A 87 13.19 -8.97 -0.87
C VAL A 87 12.44 -9.65 -2.02
N GLU A 88 11.37 -10.38 -1.69
CA GLU A 88 10.58 -11.07 -2.70
C GLU A 88 9.51 -10.19 -3.33
N GLY A 89 9.47 -8.95 -2.95
CA GLY A 89 8.42 -8.03 -3.38
C GLY A 89 8.32 -7.82 -4.88
N PHE A 90 9.41 -8.08 -5.60
CA PHE A 90 9.40 -7.96 -7.06
C PHE A 90 8.42 -8.92 -7.73
N ARG A 91 7.95 -9.95 -7.02
CA ARG A 91 7.00 -10.92 -7.55
C ARG A 91 5.57 -10.41 -7.53
N VAL A 92 5.31 -9.35 -6.76
CA VAL A 92 3.99 -8.76 -6.63
C VAL A 92 4.14 -7.27 -6.86
N ASN A 93 3.28 -6.71 -7.68
CA ASN A 93 3.33 -5.28 -7.98
C ASN A 93 2.79 -4.48 -6.80
N ALA A 94 3.68 -4.16 -5.88
CA ALA A 94 3.34 -3.39 -4.68
C ALA A 94 4.07 -2.05 -4.69
N VAL A 95 3.46 -1.05 -4.05
CA VAL A 95 4.11 0.24 -3.88
C VAL A 95 5.28 0.10 -2.92
N ASP A 96 5.08 -0.59 -1.81
CA ASP A 96 6.14 -0.79 -0.83
C ASP A 96 5.73 -1.82 0.22
N TYR A 97 6.64 -2.06 1.15
CA TYR A 97 6.47 -2.96 2.28
C TYR A 97 6.80 -2.20 3.55
N LEU A 98 5.90 -2.22 4.53
CA LEU A 98 6.12 -1.65 5.86
C LEU A 98 6.46 -2.78 6.82
N LEU A 99 7.65 -2.72 7.39
CA LEU A 99 8.10 -3.74 8.34
C LEU A 99 7.59 -3.40 9.73
N LYS A 100 6.90 -4.35 10.35
CA LYS A 100 6.39 -4.18 11.72
C LYS A 100 7.52 -4.35 12.73
N PRO A 101 7.51 -3.63 13.85
CA PRO A 101 6.61 -2.52 14.16
C PRO A 101 7.02 -1.25 13.42
N PHE A 102 6.06 -0.48 12.96
CA PHE A 102 6.35 0.78 12.30
C PHE A 102 5.64 1.92 13.02
N GLY A 103 6.23 3.11 12.94
CA GLY A 103 5.66 4.30 13.53
C GLY A 103 4.92 5.15 12.52
N LEU A 104 4.38 6.26 13.00
CA LEU A 104 3.63 7.17 12.15
C LEU A 104 4.49 7.75 11.02
N GLN A 105 5.77 8.02 11.29
CA GLN A 105 6.66 8.57 10.26
C GLN A 105 6.84 7.59 9.10
N ASP A 106 7.02 6.31 9.42
CA ASP A 106 7.13 5.27 8.38
C ASP A 106 5.85 5.20 7.58
N PHE A 107 4.71 5.26 8.28
CA PHE A 107 3.41 5.21 7.63
C PHE A 107 3.22 6.43 6.72
N GLN A 108 3.57 7.62 7.19
CA GLN A 108 3.44 8.84 6.40
C GLN A 108 4.27 8.81 5.13
N ARG A 109 5.46 8.20 5.19
CA ARG A 109 6.28 8.02 4.00
C ARG A 109 5.55 7.18 2.95
N GLU A 110 4.88 6.11 3.39
CA GLU A 110 4.13 5.28 2.46
C GLU A 110 2.89 5.99 1.93
N ALA A 111 2.24 6.78 2.77
CA ALA A 111 1.11 7.59 2.32
C ALA A 111 1.54 8.57 1.24
N ASN A 112 2.71 9.19 1.39
CA ASN A 112 3.24 10.10 0.38
C ASN A 112 3.55 9.37 -0.93
N ARG A 113 4.07 8.15 -0.83
CA ARG A 113 4.31 7.32 -2.03
C ARG A 113 3.02 6.98 -2.75
N LEU A 114 1.97 6.66 -2.01
CA LEU A 114 0.66 6.43 -2.62
C LEU A 114 0.17 7.68 -3.34
N CYS A 115 0.33 8.84 -2.71
CA CYS A 115 -0.08 10.10 -3.31
C CYS A 115 0.66 10.35 -4.62
N GLU A 116 1.96 10.12 -4.62
CA GLU A 116 2.78 10.28 -5.82
C GLU A 116 2.36 9.31 -6.92
N ARG A 117 2.06 8.06 -6.56
CA ARG A 117 1.62 7.08 -7.54
C ARG A 117 0.28 7.43 -8.15
N MET A 118 -0.62 7.99 -7.34
CA MET A 118 -1.93 8.44 -7.83
C MET A 118 -1.82 9.62 -8.79
N LYS A 119 -0.88 10.53 -8.52
CA LYS A 119 -0.65 11.68 -9.39
C LYS A 119 0.17 11.31 -10.62
N GLY A 120 1.22 10.53 -10.33
CA GLY A 120 2.33 10.40 -11.26
C GLY A 120 2.08 9.47 -12.37
N THR A 121 1.00 8.85 -12.29
CA THR A 121 0.75 8.07 -13.38
C THR A 121 1.33 8.65 -14.61
N SER A 122 1.78 9.65 -14.55
CA SER A 122 2.49 10.16 -15.62
C SER A 122 3.85 9.69 -15.83
N PRO A 123 3.75 9.66 -15.65
CA PRO A 123 4.65 9.63 -15.96
C PRO A 123 5.43 9.73 -16.31
N ALA A 124 5.46 9.74 -16.57
CA ALA A 124 6.10 9.82 -16.98
C ALA A 124 6.83 10.19 -17.04
N THR A 125 6.81 10.21 -17.08
CA THR A 125 7.43 10.53 -17.23
C THR A 125 8.26 10.79 -16.77
N GLN A 126 8.55 10.70 -16.79
CA GLN A 126 9.38 10.90 -16.64
C GLN A 126 10.09 10.96 -16.16
N PRO A 127 10.47 11.09 -16.35
CA PRO A 127 11.35 11.20 -16.19
C PRO A 127 11.90 11.49 -15.68
N ALA A 128 12.12 11.61 -15.71
CA ALA A 128 12.62 11.91 -15.74
C ALA A 128 13.12 12.32 -15.02
N THR A 129 13.44 12.57 -15.03
CA THR A 129 13.82 12.93 -14.99
C THR A 129 14.16 13.32 -14.19
N GLN A 130 14.43 13.56 -14.07
CA GLN A 130 14.61 13.83 -14.00
C GLN A 130 14.79 13.99 -13.15
N ASP A 131 15.32 14.68 -13.24
CA ASP A 131 15.44 14.84 -13.05
C ASP A 131 15.70 15.01 -12.09
N SER A 132 15.97 15.06 -11.85
CA SER A 132 15.98 15.06 -11.71
C SER A 132 16.25 14.98 -10.91
N ASP A 133 16.39 15.24 -11.08
CA ASP A 133 16.26 14.94 -10.96
C ASP A 133 16.35 14.46 -10.54
N GLY A 134 16.63 14.61 -10.33
CA GLY A 134 16.19 13.73 -10.83
C GLY A 134 16.46 13.34 -10.27
N ILE A 135 16.63 13.34 -10.36
CA ILE A 135 16.38 12.77 -10.60
C ILE A 135 16.48 12.37 -10.41
N LEU A 136 16.60 12.12 -10.22
CA LEU A 136 16.21 11.58 -10.75
C LEU A 136 16.27 11.11 -10.51
N PHE A 137 16.29 11.15 -10.71
CA PHE A 137 15.89 10.62 -11.15
C PHE A 137 15.93 10.09 -10.70
N LEU A 138 15.96 9.63 -10.23
CA LEU A 138 15.51 9.08 -10.59
C LEU A 138 15.42 8.72 -10.03
N LYS A 139 15.33 8.51 -9.86
CA LYS A 139 14.92 8.13 -9.99
C LYS A 139 14.64 7.65 -9.50
N THR A 140 14.90 7.69 -9.30
CA THR A 140 14.34 7.31 -9.44
C THR A 140 14.22 6.96 -9.08
N ASP A 141 14.48 6.73 -8.89
CA ASP A 141 14.09 6.53 -9.32
C ASP A 141 13.98 6.25 -9.05
N TYR A 142 14.02 5.89 -8.85
CA TYR A 142 13.78 5.83 -9.43
C TYR A 142 13.56 5.63 -9.25
N ARG A 143 13.55 5.32 -8.97
CA ARG A 143 13.26 5.38 -9.53
C ARG A 143 13.01 5.21 -9.40
N ILE A 144 13.41 5.45 -9.29
CA ILE A 144 13.14 5.45 -9.88
C ILE A 144 12.88 5.19 -9.65
N VAL A 145 13.07 5.27 -9.34
CA VAL A 145 12.59 5.23 -9.85
C VAL A 145 12.45 5.06 -9.72
#